data_63aa3a79ea5f828c222443f0c36dcb42
#
_entry.id   63aa3a79ea5f828c222443f0c36dcb42
#
_cell.length_a   1.000
_cell.length_b   1.000
_cell.length_c   1.000
_cell.angle_alpha   90.00
_cell.angle_beta   90.00
_cell.angle_gamma   90.00
#
_symmetry.space_group_name_H-M   'P 1'
#
loop_
_entity.id
_entity.type
_entity.pdbx_description
1 polymer ?
#
loop_
_entity_poly.entity_id
_entity_poly.type
_entity_poly.pdbx_seq_one_letter_code
_entity_poly.pdbx_strand_id
1 'polypeptide(L)'
;MPESIYGAHKDTLPKVLDGLVSKIKAFSDDYKEKTGEAAYEHLIYRVKSEESMREKCRRKGLPETARSALVDIHDAIGIRIVCCFLNDVYDNIEFISSLPDVEIVNRKDYIRNSKPSGYRSYHLILRLTAQFEDEEGNNPGKFYVEVQLRTIAQDSWASLEHQMKYKKDIKNPEMITRELKRCADELASCDLSMQTIRNLIRQEH
;
A
#
# COMPACT_ATOMS: atom_id res chain seq x y z
N MET A 1 -14.96 -27.84 7.81
CA MET A 1 -14.19 -26.62 8.06
C MET A 1 -15.10 -25.45 7.71
N PRO A 2 -15.05 -24.30 8.40
CA PRO A 2 -15.83 -23.15 7.96
C PRO A 2 -15.41 -22.79 6.53
N GLU A 3 -16.37 -22.44 5.71
CA GLU A 3 -16.16 -22.02 4.34
C GLU A 3 -15.28 -20.76 4.30
N SER A 4 -14.36 -20.66 3.32
CA SER A 4 -13.50 -19.49 3.17
C SER A 4 -14.32 -18.23 3.01
N ILE A 5 -13.94 -17.12 3.68
CA ILE A 5 -14.61 -15.82 3.48
C ILE A 5 -14.43 -15.30 2.05
N TYR A 6 -13.46 -15.80 1.31
CA TYR A 6 -13.20 -15.48 -0.10
C TYR A 6 -13.94 -16.41 -1.07
N GLY A 7 -14.73 -17.38 -0.55
CA GLY A 7 -15.48 -18.33 -1.35
C GLY A 7 -14.60 -19.06 -2.37
N ALA A 8 -15.10 -19.15 -3.61
CA ALA A 8 -14.39 -19.76 -4.72
C ALA A 8 -13.14 -19.01 -5.18
N HIS A 9 -12.97 -17.75 -4.75
CA HIS A 9 -11.84 -16.89 -5.19
C HIS A 9 -10.57 -17.04 -4.36
N LYS A 10 -10.59 -17.85 -3.29
CA LYS A 10 -9.45 -18.05 -2.40
C LYS A 10 -8.14 -18.32 -3.14
N ASP A 11 -8.17 -19.23 -4.12
CA ASP A 11 -6.99 -19.63 -4.91
C ASP A 11 -6.73 -18.70 -6.11
N THR A 12 -7.67 -17.84 -6.45
CA THR A 12 -7.56 -16.86 -7.52
C THR A 12 -6.86 -15.57 -7.07
N LEU A 13 -7.15 -15.11 -5.84
CA LEU A 13 -6.58 -13.86 -5.33
C LEU A 13 -5.06 -13.82 -5.33
N PRO A 14 -4.30 -14.88 -4.93
CA PRO A 14 -2.85 -14.90 -5.06
C PRO A 14 -2.38 -14.75 -6.52
N LYS A 15 -3.05 -15.38 -7.48
CA LYS A 15 -2.68 -15.31 -8.91
C LYS A 15 -2.88 -13.89 -9.47
N VAL A 16 -3.97 -13.24 -9.08
CA VAL A 16 -4.25 -11.84 -9.44
C VAL A 16 -3.16 -10.93 -8.86
N LEU A 17 -2.80 -11.14 -7.60
CA LEU A 17 -1.74 -10.41 -6.92
C LEU A 17 -0.39 -10.60 -7.61
N ASP A 18 0.01 -11.84 -7.90
CA ASP A 18 1.27 -12.18 -8.55
C ASP A 18 1.39 -11.54 -9.95
N GLY A 19 0.29 -11.45 -10.68
CA GLY A 19 0.23 -10.76 -11.98
C GLY A 19 0.62 -9.28 -11.88
N LEU A 20 0.09 -8.54 -10.91
CA LEU A 20 0.42 -7.13 -10.69
C LEU A 20 1.85 -6.97 -10.12
N VAL A 21 2.22 -7.83 -9.17
CA VAL A 21 3.57 -7.83 -8.58
C VAL A 21 4.65 -8.06 -9.65
N SER A 22 4.41 -8.95 -10.60
CA SER A 22 5.35 -9.21 -11.71
C SER A 22 5.56 -7.96 -12.57
N LYS A 23 4.52 -7.17 -12.84
CA LYS A 23 4.63 -5.90 -13.58
C LYS A 23 5.42 -4.85 -12.81
N ILE A 24 5.20 -4.74 -11.49
CA ILE A 24 5.93 -3.81 -10.62
C ILE A 24 7.42 -4.19 -10.56
N LYS A 25 7.74 -5.49 -10.50
CA LYS A 25 9.13 -5.96 -10.53
C LYS A 25 9.81 -5.66 -11.86
N ALA A 26 9.15 -5.98 -12.98
CA ALA A 26 9.67 -5.68 -14.31
C ALA A 26 9.93 -4.17 -14.51
N PHE A 27 9.03 -3.31 -14.01
CA PHE A 27 9.25 -1.86 -14.00
C PHE A 27 10.52 -1.48 -13.22
N SER A 28 10.75 -2.06 -12.05
CA SER A 28 11.95 -1.76 -11.26
C SER A 28 13.23 -2.24 -11.91
N ASP A 29 13.19 -3.37 -12.63
CA ASP A 29 14.32 -3.88 -13.39
C ASP A 29 14.64 -2.95 -14.56
N ASP A 30 13.65 -2.54 -15.35
CA ASP A 30 13.79 -1.56 -16.43
C ASP A 30 14.28 -0.19 -15.92
N TYR A 31 13.77 0.25 -14.78
CA TYR A 31 14.17 1.50 -14.15
C TYR A 31 15.66 1.45 -13.75
N LYS A 32 16.08 0.32 -13.18
CA LYS A 32 17.48 0.09 -12.79
C LYS A 32 18.43 0.05 -13.96
N GLU A 33 18.02 -0.55 -15.08
CA GLU A 33 18.82 -0.55 -16.33
C GLU A 33 19.02 0.87 -16.88
N LYS A 34 18.01 1.74 -16.76
CA LYS A 34 18.03 3.10 -17.28
C LYS A 34 18.73 4.11 -16.36
N THR A 35 18.61 3.95 -15.05
CA THR A 35 19.05 4.96 -14.06
C THR A 35 20.20 4.49 -13.18
N GLY A 36 20.49 3.18 -13.15
CA GLY A 36 21.42 2.57 -12.21
C GLY A 36 20.84 2.34 -10.82
N GLU A 37 19.61 2.79 -10.53
CA GLU A 37 18.96 2.73 -9.23
C GLU A 37 17.65 1.93 -9.30
N ALA A 38 17.29 1.20 -8.24
CA ALA A 38 16.01 0.50 -8.17
C ALA A 38 14.84 1.47 -7.95
N ALA A 39 13.66 1.18 -8.51
CA ALA A 39 12.48 2.02 -8.33
C ALA A 39 11.87 1.94 -6.90
N TYR A 40 12.26 0.93 -6.13
CA TYR A 40 11.86 0.76 -4.72
C TYR A 40 12.92 -0.05 -3.97
N GLU A 41 12.94 0.06 -2.64
CA GLU A 41 13.80 -0.72 -1.75
C GLU A 41 13.14 -2.03 -1.31
N HIS A 42 11.85 -1.97 -0.91
CA HIS A 42 11.11 -3.14 -0.48
C HIS A 42 9.73 -3.21 -1.15
N LEU A 43 9.37 -4.42 -1.58
CA LEU A 43 8.05 -4.75 -2.10
C LEU A 43 7.42 -5.83 -1.23
N ILE A 44 6.38 -5.46 -0.47
CA ILE A 44 5.65 -6.34 0.44
C ILE A 44 4.24 -6.50 -0.11
N TYR A 45 3.77 -7.73 -0.24
CA TYR A 45 2.45 -7.98 -0.80
C TYR A 45 1.80 -9.21 -0.17
N ARG A 46 0.49 -9.19 -0.06
CA ARG A 46 -0.26 -10.31 0.49
C ARG A 46 -1.74 -10.26 0.13
N VAL A 47 -2.38 -11.41 0.14
CA VAL A 47 -3.81 -11.52 0.38
C VAL A 47 -4.04 -11.44 1.90
N LYS A 48 -5.01 -10.65 2.33
CA LYS A 48 -5.34 -10.49 3.76
C LYS A 48 -5.81 -11.85 4.31
N SER A 49 -5.38 -12.19 5.53
CA SER A 49 -5.84 -13.43 6.18
C SER A 49 -7.36 -13.42 6.38
N GLU A 50 -7.99 -14.58 6.27
CA GLU A 50 -9.43 -14.75 6.43
C GLU A 50 -9.93 -14.21 7.78
N GLU A 51 -9.17 -14.46 8.85
CA GLU A 51 -9.48 -13.94 10.18
C GLU A 51 -9.50 -12.41 10.23
N SER A 52 -8.47 -11.76 9.67
CA SER A 52 -8.39 -10.28 9.61
C SER A 52 -9.49 -9.70 8.72
N MET A 53 -9.91 -10.42 7.67
CA MET A 53 -11.01 -9.98 6.83
C MET A 53 -12.36 -10.10 7.55
N ARG A 54 -12.61 -11.22 8.26
CA ARG A 54 -13.82 -11.41 9.09
C ARG A 54 -13.91 -10.34 10.18
N GLU A 55 -12.81 -10.06 10.87
CA GLU A 55 -12.76 -8.99 11.85
C GLU A 55 -13.08 -7.62 11.23
N LYS A 56 -12.57 -7.35 10.03
CA LYS A 56 -12.86 -6.10 9.31
C LYS A 56 -14.33 -6.01 8.90
N CYS A 57 -14.96 -7.10 8.45
CA CYS A 57 -16.40 -7.14 8.17
C CYS A 57 -17.20 -6.79 9.42
N ARG A 58 -16.92 -7.45 10.55
CA ARG A 58 -17.59 -7.17 11.85
C ARG A 58 -17.47 -5.71 12.26
N ARG A 59 -16.25 -5.16 12.18
CA ARG A 59 -16.00 -3.74 12.55
C ARG A 59 -16.73 -2.76 11.64
N LYS A 60 -16.99 -3.14 10.38
CA LYS A 60 -17.75 -2.33 9.41
C LYS A 60 -19.26 -2.60 9.42
N GLY A 61 -19.74 -3.55 10.22
CA GLY A 61 -21.15 -3.95 10.23
C GLY A 61 -21.58 -4.69 8.95
N LEU A 62 -20.64 -5.32 8.25
CA LEU A 62 -20.89 -6.08 7.03
C LEU A 62 -21.00 -7.58 7.33
N PRO A 63 -21.81 -8.35 6.57
CA PRO A 63 -21.85 -9.80 6.70
C PRO A 63 -20.50 -10.43 6.30
N GLU A 64 -20.16 -11.57 6.90
CA GLU A 64 -18.92 -12.31 6.60
C GLU A 64 -19.09 -13.17 5.33
N THR A 65 -19.19 -12.52 4.17
CA THR A 65 -19.39 -13.13 2.86
C THR A 65 -18.29 -12.76 1.86
N ALA A 66 -18.16 -13.53 0.76
CA ALA A 66 -17.21 -13.22 -0.31
C ALA A 66 -17.51 -11.84 -0.94
N ARG A 67 -18.81 -11.50 -1.13
CA ARG A 67 -19.20 -10.19 -1.62
C ARG A 67 -18.69 -9.06 -0.72
N SER A 68 -18.91 -9.16 0.60
CA SER A 68 -18.39 -8.15 1.52
C SER A 68 -16.87 -8.05 1.50
N ALA A 69 -16.19 -9.18 1.41
CA ALA A 69 -14.72 -9.24 1.43
C ALA A 69 -14.07 -8.73 0.13
N LEU A 70 -14.74 -8.89 -1.03
CA LEU A 70 -14.13 -8.66 -2.35
C LEU A 70 -14.75 -7.48 -3.11
N VAL A 71 -15.98 -7.07 -2.76
CA VAL A 71 -16.69 -5.97 -3.43
C VAL A 71 -16.89 -4.77 -2.50
N ASP A 72 -17.34 -4.98 -1.25
CA ASP A 72 -17.60 -3.88 -0.31
C ASP A 72 -16.31 -3.42 0.40
N ILE A 73 -15.34 -4.32 0.56
CA ILE A 73 -14.02 -4.07 1.15
C ILE A 73 -12.94 -4.19 0.07
N HIS A 74 -12.15 -3.14 -0.12
CA HIS A 74 -11.23 -3.00 -1.25
C HIS A 74 -9.77 -3.31 -0.92
N ASP A 75 -9.47 -4.00 0.20
CA ASP A 75 -8.11 -4.32 0.64
C ASP A 75 -7.88 -5.81 0.94
N ALA A 76 -8.65 -6.68 0.27
CA ALA A 76 -8.41 -8.12 0.30
C ALA A 76 -7.02 -8.44 -0.26
N ILE A 77 -6.63 -7.75 -1.33
CA ILE A 77 -5.29 -7.78 -1.92
C ILE A 77 -4.58 -6.49 -1.51
N GLY A 78 -3.40 -6.61 -0.92
CA GLY A 78 -2.60 -5.48 -0.45
C GLY A 78 -1.16 -5.54 -0.94
N ILE A 79 -0.65 -4.41 -1.44
CA ILE A 79 0.73 -4.20 -1.83
C ILE A 79 1.28 -3.00 -1.06
N ARG A 80 2.52 -3.10 -0.57
CA ARG A 80 3.27 -1.98 -0.03
C ARG A 80 4.59 -1.85 -0.77
N ILE A 81 4.82 -0.66 -1.32
CA ILE A 81 6.04 -0.28 -2.00
C ILE A 81 6.77 0.72 -1.10
N VAL A 82 7.97 0.36 -0.66
CA VAL A 82 8.82 1.22 0.16
C VAL A 82 9.96 1.72 -0.72
N CYS A 83 10.03 3.03 -0.90
CA CYS A 83 10.97 3.71 -1.79
C CYS A 83 12.09 4.39 -1.00
N CYS A 84 13.26 4.56 -1.60
CA CYS A 84 14.36 5.31 -0.99
C CYS A 84 14.06 6.81 -0.92
N PHE A 85 13.43 7.38 -1.95
CA PHE A 85 13.23 8.81 -2.09
C PHE A 85 11.78 9.15 -2.41
N LEU A 86 11.41 10.41 -2.16
CA LEU A 86 10.06 10.91 -2.42
C LEU A 86 9.67 10.82 -3.91
N ASN A 87 10.59 11.13 -4.82
CA ASN A 87 10.31 11.07 -6.25
C ASN A 87 9.99 9.64 -6.69
N ASP A 88 10.70 8.63 -6.16
CA ASP A 88 10.46 7.23 -6.50
C ASP A 88 9.04 6.79 -6.12
N VAL A 89 8.46 7.36 -5.05
CA VAL A 89 7.05 7.12 -4.69
C VAL A 89 6.14 7.57 -5.83
N TYR A 90 6.36 8.77 -6.38
CA TYR A 90 5.52 9.32 -7.45
C TYR A 90 5.78 8.63 -8.79
N ASP A 91 7.02 8.22 -9.10
CA ASP A 91 7.37 7.44 -10.31
C ASP A 91 6.64 6.09 -10.31
N ASN A 92 6.60 5.39 -9.17
CA ASN A 92 5.82 4.15 -9.01
C ASN A 92 4.30 4.39 -9.16
N ILE A 93 3.77 5.51 -8.66
CA ILE A 93 2.35 5.87 -8.83
C ILE A 93 2.03 6.10 -10.30
N GLU A 94 2.88 6.81 -11.02
CA GLU A 94 2.73 7.09 -12.45
C GLU A 94 2.75 5.78 -13.25
N PHE A 95 3.73 4.92 -13.00
CA PHE A 95 3.81 3.60 -13.62
C PHE A 95 2.53 2.78 -13.38
N ILE A 96 2.11 2.60 -12.13
CA ILE A 96 0.91 1.81 -11.82
C ILE A 96 -0.33 2.41 -12.49
N SER A 97 -0.43 3.74 -12.53
CA SER A 97 -1.56 4.44 -13.15
C SER A 97 -1.58 4.32 -14.68
N SER A 98 -0.43 4.02 -15.30
CA SER A 98 -0.31 3.85 -16.76
C SER A 98 -0.65 2.44 -17.24
N LEU A 99 -0.80 1.46 -16.34
CA LEU A 99 -1.10 0.08 -16.71
C LEU A 99 -2.49 -0.02 -17.36
N PRO A 100 -2.61 -0.67 -18.53
CA PRO A 100 -3.87 -0.68 -19.31
C PRO A 100 -4.99 -1.49 -18.65
N ASP A 101 -4.65 -2.42 -17.77
CA ASP A 101 -5.58 -3.26 -17.02
C ASP A 101 -5.90 -2.73 -15.62
N VAL A 102 -5.42 -1.52 -15.29
CA VAL A 102 -5.62 -0.87 -14.00
C VAL A 102 -6.50 0.36 -14.12
N GLU A 103 -7.54 0.42 -13.31
CA GLU A 103 -8.37 1.60 -13.10
C GLU A 103 -8.15 2.13 -11.68
N ILE A 104 -7.87 3.42 -11.54
CA ILE A 104 -7.73 4.05 -10.23
C ILE A 104 -9.10 4.43 -9.68
N VAL A 105 -9.53 3.77 -8.62
CA VAL A 105 -10.83 4.01 -7.97
C VAL A 105 -10.73 5.13 -6.93
N ASN A 106 -9.62 5.17 -6.18
CA ASN A 106 -9.41 6.19 -5.14
C ASN A 106 -7.92 6.49 -4.96
N ARG A 107 -7.61 7.75 -4.64
CA ARG A 107 -6.27 8.23 -4.31
C ARG A 107 -6.32 9.02 -3.01
N LYS A 108 -5.38 8.76 -2.09
CA LYS A 108 -5.21 9.53 -0.85
C LYS A 108 -3.74 9.84 -0.67
N ASP A 109 -3.39 11.10 -0.87
CA ASP A 109 -2.03 11.60 -0.69
C ASP A 109 -1.86 12.12 0.75
N TYR A 110 -1.49 11.22 1.66
CA TYR A 110 -1.10 11.58 3.02
C TYR A 110 0.38 11.99 3.13
N ILE A 111 1.14 12.00 2.03
CA ILE A 111 2.49 12.56 2.03
C ILE A 111 2.39 14.08 2.04
N ARG A 112 1.55 14.65 1.16
CA ARG A 112 1.28 16.09 1.10
C ARG A 112 0.35 16.55 2.22
N ASN A 113 -0.68 15.76 2.52
CA ASN A 113 -1.73 16.05 3.50
C ASN A 113 -1.68 15.04 4.65
N SER A 114 -0.66 15.13 5.51
CA SER A 114 -0.45 14.19 6.61
C SER A 114 -1.67 14.15 7.55
N LYS A 115 -1.92 12.97 8.14
CA LYS A 115 -2.94 12.85 9.19
C LYS A 115 -2.53 13.63 10.45
N PRO A 116 -3.48 13.99 11.33
CA PRO A 116 -3.18 14.67 12.59
C PRO A 116 -2.14 13.94 13.46
N SER A 117 -2.04 12.61 13.35
CA SER A 117 -1.03 11.80 14.04
C SER A 117 0.38 11.96 13.48
N GLY A 118 0.55 12.59 12.31
CA GLY A 118 1.82 12.64 11.58
C GLY A 118 1.96 11.53 10.53
N TYR A 119 1.02 10.58 10.45
CA TYR A 119 1.06 9.50 9.45
C TYR A 119 1.16 10.03 8.02
N ARG A 120 2.15 9.52 7.26
CA ARG A 120 2.38 9.83 5.85
C ARG A 120 2.43 8.54 5.04
N SER A 121 1.75 8.53 3.92
CA SER A 121 1.74 7.43 2.94
C SER A 121 0.90 7.87 1.73
N TYR A 122 1.20 7.37 0.54
CA TYR A 122 0.27 7.47 -0.57
C TYR A 122 -0.53 6.18 -0.68
N HIS A 123 -1.85 6.29 -0.79
CA HIS A 123 -2.74 5.14 -0.91
C HIS A 123 -3.47 5.18 -2.25
N LEU A 124 -3.43 4.07 -2.96
CA LEU A 124 -4.23 3.83 -4.15
C LEU A 124 -5.20 2.69 -3.86
N ILE A 125 -6.45 2.85 -4.26
CA ILE A 125 -7.36 1.74 -4.48
C ILE A 125 -7.47 1.55 -5.98
N LEU A 126 -7.04 0.39 -6.44
CA LEU A 126 -7.07 -0.02 -7.83
C LEU A 126 -8.23 -0.97 -8.06
N ARG A 127 -8.75 -0.98 -9.28
CA ARG A 127 -9.57 -2.04 -9.83
C ARG A 127 -8.80 -2.67 -10.99
N LEU A 128 -8.27 -3.86 -10.75
CA LEU A 128 -7.42 -4.61 -11.68
C LEU A 128 -8.28 -5.57 -12.49
N THR A 129 -8.20 -5.52 -13.81
CA THR A 129 -8.83 -6.49 -14.71
C THR A 129 -7.90 -7.70 -14.88
N ALA A 130 -8.41 -8.92 -14.60
CA ALA A 130 -7.64 -10.15 -14.72
C ALA A 130 -8.47 -11.26 -15.40
N GLN A 131 -7.77 -12.23 -16.02
CA GLN A 131 -8.40 -13.33 -16.78
C GLN A 131 -8.93 -14.44 -15.84
N PHE A 132 -9.71 -14.03 -14.83
CA PHE A 132 -10.41 -14.89 -13.89
C PHE A 132 -11.82 -14.36 -13.70
N GLU A 133 -12.75 -15.22 -13.28
CA GLU A 133 -14.09 -14.80 -12.88
C GLU A 133 -14.04 -14.07 -11.53
N ASP A 134 -14.75 -12.95 -11.42
CA ASP A 134 -14.89 -12.20 -10.18
C ASP A 134 -16.16 -12.57 -9.40
N GLU A 135 -16.36 -11.97 -8.22
CA GLU A 135 -17.52 -12.25 -7.34
C GLU A 135 -18.87 -11.82 -7.96
N GLU A 136 -18.85 -11.02 -9.01
CA GLU A 136 -20.06 -10.60 -9.74
C GLU A 136 -20.31 -11.44 -11.00
N GLY A 137 -19.47 -12.46 -11.25
CA GLY A 137 -19.58 -13.37 -12.38
C GLY A 137 -19.01 -12.85 -13.70
N ASN A 138 -18.23 -11.76 -13.67
CA ASN A 138 -17.57 -11.24 -14.87
C ASN A 138 -16.28 -12.01 -15.18
N ASN A 139 -16.01 -12.27 -16.48
CA ASN A 139 -14.75 -12.82 -16.95
C ASN A 139 -14.38 -12.19 -18.31
N PRO A 140 -13.30 -11.37 -18.42
CA PRO A 140 -12.34 -11.07 -17.37
C PRO A 140 -12.96 -10.31 -16.20
N GLY A 141 -12.56 -10.70 -14.99
CA GLY A 141 -13.09 -10.14 -13.75
C GLY A 141 -12.30 -8.92 -13.26
N LYS A 142 -12.88 -8.22 -12.29
CA LYS A 142 -12.35 -7.01 -11.69
C LYS A 142 -12.08 -7.22 -10.20
N PHE A 143 -10.85 -6.97 -9.77
CA PHE A 143 -10.38 -7.22 -8.42
C PHE A 143 -9.85 -5.95 -7.78
N TYR A 144 -10.30 -5.64 -6.56
CA TYR A 144 -9.78 -4.50 -5.81
C TYR A 144 -8.43 -4.82 -5.19
N VAL A 145 -7.49 -3.87 -5.32
CA VAL A 145 -6.15 -3.93 -4.74
C VAL A 145 -5.86 -2.62 -4.02
N GLU A 146 -5.45 -2.68 -2.76
CA GLU A 146 -4.89 -1.52 -2.06
C GLU A 146 -3.37 -1.49 -2.27
N VAL A 147 -2.84 -0.38 -2.79
CA VAL A 147 -1.40 -0.13 -2.88
C VAL A 147 -1.05 1.02 -1.95
N GLN A 148 -0.12 0.77 -1.02
CA GLN A 148 0.46 1.77 -0.13
C GLN A 148 1.89 2.05 -0.57
N LEU A 149 2.21 3.32 -0.83
CA LEU A 149 3.55 3.75 -1.19
C LEU A 149 4.09 4.69 -0.11
N ARG A 150 5.34 4.47 0.29
CA ARG A 150 6.02 5.18 1.38
C ARG A 150 7.50 5.30 1.09
N THR A 151 8.14 6.28 1.71
CA THR A 151 9.60 6.23 1.88
C THR A 151 9.98 5.28 3.02
N ILE A 152 11.27 4.92 3.12
CA ILE A 152 11.82 4.16 4.25
C ILE A 152 11.48 4.84 5.59
N ALA A 153 11.64 6.16 5.67
CA ALA A 153 11.36 6.94 6.87
C ALA A 153 9.87 6.87 7.26
N GLN A 154 8.98 7.00 6.29
CA GLN A 154 7.52 6.91 6.49
C GLN A 154 7.09 5.51 6.91
N ASP A 155 7.68 4.46 6.33
CA ASP A 155 7.36 3.08 6.70
C ASP A 155 7.89 2.71 8.09
N SER A 156 9.09 3.16 8.43
CA SER A 156 9.68 3.00 9.77
C SER A 156 8.78 3.64 10.83
N TRP A 157 8.37 4.90 10.63
CA TRP A 157 7.47 5.60 11.55
C TRP A 157 6.12 4.86 11.70
N ALA A 158 5.51 4.45 10.59
CA ALA A 158 4.22 3.79 10.62
C ALA A 158 4.26 2.42 11.34
N SER A 159 5.38 1.70 11.20
CA SER A 159 5.62 0.42 11.89
C SER A 159 5.76 0.61 13.41
N LEU A 160 6.49 1.64 13.83
CA LEU A 160 6.67 1.97 15.25
C LEU A 160 5.38 2.50 15.89
N GLU A 161 4.66 3.39 15.20
CA GLU A 161 3.36 3.90 15.67
C GLU A 161 2.36 2.76 15.92
N HIS A 162 2.32 1.80 14.98
CA HIS A 162 1.46 0.63 15.13
C HIS A 162 1.81 -0.21 16.35
N GLN A 163 3.12 -0.49 16.59
CA GLN A 163 3.56 -1.24 17.77
C GLN A 163 3.22 -0.52 19.08
N MET A 164 3.35 0.81 19.12
CA MET A 164 3.06 1.59 20.31
C MET A 164 1.55 1.65 20.61
N LYS A 165 0.70 1.77 19.61
CA LYS A 165 -0.76 1.78 19.79
C LYS A 165 -1.33 0.44 20.28
N TYR A 166 -0.67 -0.68 20.04
CA TYR A 166 -1.10 -2.00 20.54
C TYR A 166 -0.81 -2.23 22.03
N LYS A 167 0.00 -1.40 22.68
CA LYS A 167 0.23 -1.46 24.12
C LYS A 167 -0.97 -0.87 24.86
N LYS A 168 -1.75 -1.71 25.52
CA LYS A 168 -3.04 -1.36 26.19
C LYS A 168 -2.90 -0.44 27.42
N ASP A 169 -1.68 -0.28 28.01
CA ASP A 169 -1.45 0.47 29.26
C ASP A 169 -0.55 1.70 29.03
N ILE A 170 -0.91 2.53 28.06
CA ILE A 170 -0.16 3.77 27.80
C ILE A 170 -0.53 4.80 28.87
N LYS A 171 0.41 5.12 29.75
CA LYS A 171 0.34 6.29 30.63
C LYS A 171 0.63 7.53 29.77
N ASN A 172 -0.28 8.49 29.71
CA ASN A 172 -0.10 9.75 28.98
C ASN A 172 -0.23 9.66 27.44
N PRO A 173 -1.36 9.20 26.88
CA PRO A 173 -1.54 9.02 25.44
C PRO A 173 -1.40 10.31 24.62
N GLU A 174 -1.78 11.47 25.20
CA GLU A 174 -1.66 12.78 24.55
C GLU A 174 -0.19 13.18 24.31
N MET A 175 0.66 12.99 25.33
CA MET A 175 2.08 13.27 25.21
C MET A 175 2.72 12.36 24.15
N ILE A 176 2.40 11.07 24.16
CA ILE A 176 2.93 10.12 23.17
C ILE A 176 2.49 10.48 21.76
N THR A 177 1.21 10.86 21.56
CA THR A 177 0.71 11.29 20.26
C THR A 177 1.45 12.54 19.76
N ARG A 178 1.74 13.49 20.64
CA ARG A 178 2.51 14.71 20.31
C ARG A 178 3.94 14.38 19.90
N GLU A 179 4.61 13.51 20.67
CA GLU A 179 6.00 13.11 20.35
C GLU A 179 6.06 12.27 19.07
N LEU A 180 5.09 11.39 18.81
CA LEU A 180 4.98 10.67 17.54
C LEU A 180 4.82 11.64 16.36
N LYS A 181 4.00 12.67 16.50
CA LYS A 181 3.84 13.69 15.47
C LYS A 181 5.14 14.46 15.24
N ARG A 182 5.84 14.88 16.29
CA ARG A 182 7.14 15.56 16.20
C ARG A 182 8.16 14.69 15.45
N CYS A 183 8.26 13.42 15.81
CA CYS A 183 9.13 12.46 15.12
C CYS A 183 8.76 12.31 13.63
N ALA A 184 7.45 12.26 13.29
CA ALA A 184 7.00 12.19 11.90
C ALA A 184 7.41 13.42 11.09
N ASP A 185 7.38 14.60 11.69
CA ASP A 185 7.77 15.86 11.04
C ASP A 185 9.29 15.94 10.83
N GLU A 186 10.09 15.44 11.79
CA GLU A 186 11.55 15.32 11.66
C GLU A 186 11.94 14.34 10.53
N LEU A 187 11.30 13.18 10.46
CA LEU A 187 11.50 12.19 9.39
C LEU A 187 11.10 12.74 8.02
N ALA A 188 10.03 13.53 7.94
CA ALA A 188 9.63 14.17 6.69
C ALA A 188 10.66 15.22 6.24
N SER A 189 11.27 15.95 7.17
CA SER A 189 12.38 16.86 6.86
C SER A 189 13.62 16.12 6.38
N CYS A 190 13.91 14.95 6.96
CA CYS A 190 14.98 14.07 6.51
C CYS A 190 14.74 13.56 5.08
N ASP A 191 13.51 13.11 4.74
CA ASP A 191 13.15 12.70 3.39
C ASP A 191 13.40 13.80 2.35
N LEU A 192 13.04 15.07 2.67
CA LEU A 192 13.29 16.21 1.79
C LEU A 192 14.78 16.50 1.61
N SER A 193 15.55 16.40 2.69
CA SER A 193 17.01 16.60 2.66
C SER A 193 17.69 15.54 1.80
N MET A 194 17.32 14.27 1.97
CA MET A 194 17.84 13.16 1.18
C MET A 194 17.47 13.29 -0.31
N GLN A 195 16.24 13.69 -0.61
CA GLN A 195 15.84 13.98 -2.00
C GLN A 195 16.65 15.12 -2.61
N THR A 196 16.93 16.16 -1.84
CA THR A 196 17.77 17.30 -2.28
C THR A 196 19.20 16.84 -2.59
N ILE A 197 19.81 16.07 -1.70
CA ILE A 197 21.15 15.51 -1.91
C ILE A 197 21.20 14.67 -3.20
N ARG A 198 20.22 13.76 -3.39
CA ARG A 198 20.13 12.97 -4.62
C ARG A 198 20.04 13.84 -5.89
N ASN A 199 19.23 14.89 -5.85
CA ASN A 199 19.10 15.80 -6.97
C ASN A 199 20.40 16.53 -7.30
N LEU A 200 21.17 16.98 -6.28
CA LEU A 200 22.48 17.58 -6.45
C LEU A 200 23.47 16.61 -7.10
N ILE A 201 23.54 15.37 -6.61
CA ILE A 201 24.43 14.33 -7.19
C ILE A 201 24.08 14.08 -8.65
N ARG A 202 22.80 14.03 -9.00
CA ARG A 202 22.36 13.80 -10.40
C ARG A 202 22.61 14.99 -11.33
N GLN A 203 22.79 16.20 -10.81
CA GLN A 203 23.14 17.39 -11.62
C GLN A 203 24.64 17.48 -11.93
N GLU A 204 25.49 16.76 -11.20
CA GLU A 204 26.94 16.73 -11.40
C GLU A 204 27.38 15.67 -12.42
N HIS A 205 26.44 14.84 -12.90
CA HIS A 205 26.64 13.81 -13.91
C HIS A 205 25.79 14.07 -15.17
#